data_f264abf4cc92ded167b7378b63859509
#
_entry.id   f264abf4cc92ded167b7378b63859509
#
_cell.length_a   1.000
_cell.length_b   1.000
_cell.length_c   1.000
_cell.angle_alpha   90.00
_cell.angle_beta   90.00
_cell.angle_gamma   90.00
#
_symmetry.space_group_name_H-M   'P 1'
#
loop_
_entity.id
_entity.type
_entity.pdbx_description
1 polymer ?
#
loop_
_entity_poly.entity_id
_entity_poly.type
_entity_poly.pdbx_seq_one_letter_code
_entity_poly.pdbx_strand_id
1 'polypeptide(L)'
;MSRFTMPPVHTNSPQMFTRTLRCLVVGALALSMASSVYGKKKPVPKPPADQKTEEVEPKIDTSKLVWPQPPDIARIRWLGQFKGETVAAAPVAPPKKTQKWMERLAGIKQIDEIQVVHPHVLVEPYGVAVDSKGNIYVADTYVGAIFIFNSEGEKVEFIHNGKQVHFEQIIGLAIDDDDRLFVSDSHQRCVFVFDSAHRLLNSFGRDSLQRPSGIALDTKNRFLYVADVVNNEIAVFDPDNFKRLRSIGGPSAQPAGEEPGTLARPTNVAVDAGGNVYVADTINNRIQIFDADGRFISMFGRGGDGPGFFGRPKGLAVDRDGHIWVADTNMDRVQVFDRAGQLAGYFGIHGTLPGQFILPTGIAIDKDNRAVVSEQFKGRIQIFRYVTDAEAAAIKVERNKTSTAAAPGQTVMEGKP
;
A
#
# COMPACT_ATOMS: atom_id res chain seq x y z
N MET A 1 62.93 -24.84 6.28
CA MET A 1 63.43 -25.04 4.92
C MET A 1 62.30 -25.49 4.06
N SER A 2 61.81 -24.65 3.21
CA SER A 2 61.55 -24.77 1.78
C SER A 2 60.65 -23.57 1.35
N ARG A 3 61.26 -22.75 0.52
CA ARG A 3 60.64 -21.58 -0.13
C ARG A 3 59.75 -22.06 -1.28
N PHE A 4 58.55 -21.52 -1.42
CA PHE A 4 57.82 -21.57 -2.68
C PHE A 4 57.66 -20.15 -3.24
N THR A 5 58.24 -19.98 -4.40
CA THR A 5 58.28 -18.78 -5.23
C THR A 5 57.01 -18.63 -6.03
N MET A 6 56.47 -17.39 -6.09
CA MET A 6 55.38 -17.00 -7.00
C MET A 6 55.91 -16.79 -8.44
N PRO A 7 55.11 -17.13 -9.48
CA PRO A 7 55.39 -16.75 -10.83
C PRO A 7 54.87 -15.32 -11.17
N PRO A 8 55.44 -14.66 -12.22
CA PRO A 8 55.24 -13.25 -12.44
C PRO A 8 53.94 -12.92 -13.17
N VAL A 9 53.40 -11.73 -12.83
CA VAL A 9 52.26 -11.08 -13.44
C VAL A 9 52.65 -10.57 -14.87
N HIS A 10 51.99 -11.05 -15.91
CA HIS A 10 52.04 -10.47 -17.23
C HIS A 10 51.06 -9.29 -17.37
N THR A 11 51.60 -8.11 -17.51
CA THR A 11 50.89 -6.91 -17.99
C THR A 11 50.72 -7.00 -19.49
N ASN A 12 49.48 -6.90 -19.97
CA ASN A 12 49.17 -6.48 -21.34
C ASN A 12 47.88 -5.66 -21.34
N SER A 13 48.03 -4.35 -21.47
CA SER A 13 47.11 -3.45 -22.18
C SER A 13 47.78 -3.06 -23.49
N PRO A 14 47.15 -2.52 -24.53
CA PRO A 14 45.90 -1.76 -24.61
C PRO A 14 45.02 -2.12 -25.83
N GLN A 15 43.77 -2.33 -25.70
CA GLN A 15 42.82 -2.23 -26.82
C GLN A 15 41.44 -1.75 -26.33
N MET A 16 41.33 -0.49 -25.97
CA MET A 16 40.04 0.14 -25.69
C MET A 16 39.98 1.60 -26.12
N PHE A 17 40.55 1.93 -27.28
CA PHE A 17 40.52 3.31 -27.80
C PHE A 17 40.14 3.45 -29.30
N THR A 18 39.59 2.41 -29.92
CA THR A 18 39.27 2.46 -31.35
C THR A 18 37.82 2.19 -31.73
N ARG A 19 36.88 2.13 -30.78
CA ARG A 19 35.45 1.93 -31.10
C ARG A 19 34.56 3.16 -31.01
N THR A 20 35.02 4.28 -30.47
CA THR A 20 34.24 5.53 -30.34
C THR A 20 34.41 6.51 -31.51
N LEU A 21 35.32 6.24 -32.48
CA LEU A 21 35.54 7.14 -33.61
C LEU A 21 34.89 6.66 -34.92
N ARG A 22 34.20 5.54 -34.95
CA ARG A 22 33.48 5.05 -36.15
C ARG A 22 31.99 5.38 -36.20
N CYS A 23 31.38 5.87 -35.14
CA CYS A 23 29.96 6.27 -35.14
C CYS A 23 29.72 7.75 -35.50
N LEU A 24 30.76 8.59 -35.60
CA LEU A 24 30.63 10.02 -35.93
C LEU A 24 30.85 10.36 -37.43
N VAL A 25 31.30 9.41 -38.26
CA VAL A 25 31.53 9.64 -39.70
C VAL A 25 30.35 9.16 -40.56
N VAL A 26 29.44 8.33 -40.03
CA VAL A 26 28.24 7.87 -40.77
C VAL A 26 27.08 8.85 -40.66
N GLY A 27 27.08 9.76 -39.67
CA GLY A 27 26.05 10.78 -39.50
C GLY A 27 26.17 12.03 -40.40
N ALA A 28 27.34 12.27 -41.03
CA ALA A 28 27.59 13.48 -41.81
C ALA A 28 27.38 13.31 -43.32
N LEU A 29 27.15 12.10 -43.83
CA LEU A 29 26.96 11.85 -45.28
C LEU A 29 25.49 11.62 -45.68
N ALA A 30 24.55 11.72 -44.75
CA ALA A 30 23.10 11.58 -45.03
C ALA A 30 22.36 12.92 -45.16
N LEU A 31 23.06 14.08 -45.07
CA LEU A 31 22.40 15.41 -45.11
C LEU A 31 22.65 16.20 -46.41
N SER A 32 23.22 15.61 -47.46
CA SER A 32 23.53 16.36 -48.71
C SER A 32 22.79 15.90 -49.98
N MET A 33 21.77 15.04 -49.89
CA MET A 33 20.94 14.68 -51.04
C MET A 33 19.43 14.70 -50.74
N ALA A 34 18.90 15.84 -50.35
CA ALA A 34 17.46 16.05 -50.31
C ALA A 34 17.11 17.50 -50.64
N SER A 35 17.52 17.95 -51.83
CA SER A 35 16.95 19.16 -52.41
C SER A 35 16.65 18.88 -53.89
N SER A 36 15.38 18.52 -54.14
CA SER A 36 14.55 18.82 -55.30
C SER A 36 13.57 17.67 -55.57
N VAL A 37 12.42 17.73 -55.01
CA VAL A 37 11.11 17.46 -55.67
C VAL A 37 10.01 18.03 -54.77
N TYR A 38 9.64 19.29 -55.03
CA TYR A 38 8.44 19.86 -54.41
C TYR A 38 7.22 19.43 -55.23
N GLY A 39 6.74 18.23 -54.98
CA GLY A 39 5.41 17.80 -55.38
C GLY A 39 4.39 18.23 -54.31
N LYS A 40 3.33 18.99 -54.70
CA LYS A 40 2.21 19.38 -53.84
C LYS A 40 1.62 18.15 -53.15
N LYS A 41 1.98 17.93 -51.88
CA LYS A 41 1.32 16.91 -51.04
C LYS A 41 -0.12 17.33 -50.77
N LYS A 42 -1.07 16.49 -51.17
CA LYS A 42 -2.46 16.60 -50.74
C LYS A 42 -2.50 16.59 -49.20
N PRO A 43 -3.37 17.37 -48.54
CA PRO A 43 -3.50 17.35 -47.09
C PRO A 43 -3.87 15.94 -46.63
N VAL A 44 -3.07 15.41 -45.76
CA VAL A 44 -3.39 14.16 -45.03
C VAL A 44 -4.67 14.42 -44.22
N PRO A 45 -5.72 13.58 -44.33
CA PRO A 45 -6.89 13.74 -43.52
C PRO A 45 -6.46 13.68 -42.05
N LYS A 46 -6.93 14.64 -41.23
CA LYS A 46 -6.77 14.58 -39.77
C LYS A 46 -7.35 13.25 -39.30
N PRO A 47 -6.64 12.51 -38.44
CA PRO A 47 -7.25 11.36 -37.80
C PRO A 47 -8.54 11.84 -37.10
N PRO A 48 -9.60 11.02 -37.08
CA PRO A 48 -10.81 11.37 -36.36
C PRO A 48 -10.41 11.72 -34.93
N ALA A 49 -10.96 12.81 -34.40
CA ALA A 49 -10.77 13.18 -33.00
C ALA A 49 -11.12 11.94 -32.16
N ASP A 50 -10.15 11.46 -31.38
CA ASP A 50 -10.40 10.42 -30.42
C ASP A 50 -11.61 10.83 -29.59
N GLN A 51 -12.74 10.24 -29.88
CA GLN A 51 -13.85 10.23 -28.95
C GLN A 51 -13.31 9.45 -27.75
N LYS A 52 -12.95 10.19 -26.69
CA LYS A 52 -12.82 9.60 -25.37
C LYS A 52 -14.17 8.95 -25.10
N THR A 53 -14.28 7.68 -25.39
CA THR A 53 -15.32 6.85 -24.80
C THR A 53 -15.07 6.93 -23.30
N GLU A 54 -15.92 7.68 -22.59
CA GLU A 54 -16.02 7.52 -21.14
C GLU A 54 -16.29 6.03 -20.95
N GLU A 55 -15.28 5.32 -20.43
CA GLU A 55 -15.48 3.96 -19.94
C GLU A 55 -16.52 4.07 -18.83
N VAL A 56 -17.76 3.79 -19.16
CA VAL A 56 -18.84 3.67 -18.17
C VAL A 56 -18.46 2.47 -17.31
N GLU A 57 -17.93 2.74 -16.10
CA GLU A 57 -17.63 1.68 -15.14
C GLU A 57 -18.89 0.83 -14.95
N PRO A 58 -18.80 -0.50 -15.08
CA PRO A 58 -19.96 -1.36 -14.95
C PRO A 58 -20.59 -1.15 -13.57
N LYS A 59 -21.91 -0.97 -13.53
CA LYS A 59 -22.65 -0.89 -12.26
C LYS A 59 -22.59 -2.26 -11.58
N ILE A 60 -21.72 -2.38 -10.59
CA ILE A 60 -21.54 -3.60 -9.81
C ILE A 60 -22.52 -3.55 -8.63
N ASP A 61 -23.23 -4.64 -8.41
CA ASP A 61 -24.01 -4.83 -7.18
C ASP A 61 -23.06 -5.11 -6.01
N THR A 62 -22.70 -4.03 -5.31
CA THR A 62 -21.71 -4.07 -4.21
C THR A 62 -22.23 -4.86 -3.00
N SER A 63 -23.54 -5.08 -2.88
CA SER A 63 -24.12 -5.89 -1.80
C SER A 63 -23.68 -7.36 -1.88
N LYS A 64 -23.26 -7.82 -3.06
CA LYS A 64 -22.74 -9.17 -3.32
C LYS A 64 -21.23 -9.32 -3.11
N LEU A 65 -20.53 -8.24 -2.80
CA LEU A 65 -19.09 -8.29 -2.55
C LEU A 65 -18.82 -8.72 -1.11
N VAL A 66 -18.93 -10.04 -0.89
CA VAL A 66 -18.76 -10.69 0.42
C VAL A 66 -17.90 -11.94 0.26
N TRP A 67 -17.17 -12.30 1.32
CA TRP A 67 -16.31 -13.49 1.35
C TRP A 67 -16.45 -14.24 2.70
N PRO A 68 -16.56 -15.56 2.69
CA PRO A 68 -16.87 -16.38 1.52
C PRO A 68 -18.23 -16.03 0.91
N GLN A 69 -18.47 -16.50 -0.31
CA GLN A 69 -19.76 -16.34 -0.99
C GLN A 69 -20.83 -17.25 -0.37
N PRO A 70 -22.12 -16.87 -0.43
CA PRO A 70 -23.19 -17.77 -0.07
C PRO A 70 -23.06 -19.14 -0.77
N PRO A 71 -23.41 -20.27 -0.11
CA PRO A 71 -24.22 -20.39 1.09
C PRO A 71 -23.48 -20.19 2.43
N ASP A 72 -22.17 -20.02 2.40
CA ASP A 72 -21.39 -19.81 3.62
C ASP A 72 -21.75 -18.48 4.30
N ILE A 73 -21.37 -18.36 5.57
CA ILE A 73 -21.55 -17.11 6.31
C ILE A 73 -20.42 -16.17 5.92
N ALA A 74 -20.79 -15.04 5.32
CA ALA A 74 -19.82 -14.03 4.94
C ALA A 74 -19.10 -13.49 6.17
N ARG A 75 -17.76 -13.52 6.14
CA ARG A 75 -16.88 -13.00 7.18
C ARG A 75 -16.30 -11.63 6.81
N ILE A 76 -16.23 -11.31 5.54
CA ILE A 76 -15.70 -10.06 5.02
C ILE A 76 -16.73 -9.48 4.06
N ARG A 77 -16.98 -8.17 4.17
CA ARG A 77 -17.87 -7.40 3.28
C ARG A 77 -17.16 -6.17 2.79
N TRP A 78 -17.23 -5.90 1.50
CA TRP A 78 -16.75 -4.65 0.93
C TRP A 78 -17.69 -3.50 1.32
N LEU A 79 -17.15 -2.36 1.75
CA LEU A 79 -17.91 -1.18 2.15
C LEU A 79 -17.77 -0.04 1.15
N GLY A 80 -16.57 0.19 0.61
CA GLY A 80 -16.29 1.32 -0.25
C GLY A 80 -14.84 1.42 -0.68
N GLN A 81 -14.56 2.47 -1.45
CA GLN A 81 -13.21 2.83 -1.87
C GLN A 81 -13.06 4.34 -1.94
N PHE A 82 -11.85 4.84 -1.60
CA PHE A 82 -11.50 6.26 -1.75
C PHE A 82 -10.29 6.38 -2.68
N LYS A 83 -10.31 7.44 -3.52
CA LYS A 83 -9.23 7.72 -4.48
C LYS A 83 -8.61 9.12 -4.29
N GLY A 84 -9.24 9.99 -3.54
CA GLY A 84 -8.85 11.39 -3.34
C GLY A 84 -10.04 12.33 -3.29
N GLU A 85 -9.83 13.59 -3.57
CA GLU A 85 -10.88 14.60 -3.59
C GLU A 85 -11.92 14.32 -4.68
N THR A 86 -13.18 14.31 -4.31
CA THR A 86 -14.28 14.32 -5.26
C THR A 86 -14.52 15.76 -5.70
N VAL A 87 -13.80 16.24 -6.70
CA VAL A 87 -14.08 17.56 -7.27
C VAL A 87 -15.34 17.45 -8.11
N ALA A 88 -16.43 17.98 -7.59
CA ALA A 88 -17.57 18.31 -8.45
C ALA A 88 -17.03 19.27 -9.53
N ALA A 89 -17.13 18.89 -10.81
CA ALA A 89 -16.69 19.73 -11.91
C ALA A 89 -17.33 21.11 -11.76
N ALA A 90 -16.54 22.08 -11.27
CA ALA A 90 -17.02 23.45 -11.20
C ALA A 90 -17.38 23.85 -12.63
N PRO A 91 -18.58 24.36 -12.88
CA PRO A 91 -18.95 24.81 -14.21
C PRO A 91 -17.95 25.88 -14.60
N VAL A 92 -17.18 25.61 -15.66
CA VAL A 92 -16.24 26.57 -16.24
C VAL A 92 -17.06 27.79 -16.66
N ALA A 93 -17.01 28.85 -15.86
CA ALA A 93 -17.68 30.08 -16.21
C ALA A 93 -17.16 30.56 -17.57
N PRO A 94 -18.00 30.79 -18.56
CA PRO A 94 -17.56 31.23 -19.88
C PRO A 94 -16.77 32.54 -19.72
N PRO A 95 -15.61 32.69 -20.36
CA PRO A 95 -14.79 33.88 -20.22
C PRO A 95 -15.56 35.11 -20.62
N LYS A 96 -15.56 36.15 -19.77
CA LYS A 96 -16.29 37.41 -20.02
C LYS A 96 -15.84 37.98 -21.36
N LYS A 97 -16.80 38.24 -22.28
CA LYS A 97 -16.56 38.68 -23.64
C LYS A 97 -15.70 39.97 -23.77
N THR A 98 -15.65 40.78 -22.73
CA THR A 98 -14.90 42.05 -22.68
C THR A 98 -13.38 41.93 -22.51
N GLN A 99 -12.89 40.77 -22.04
CA GLN A 99 -11.45 40.58 -21.86
C GLN A 99 -10.74 40.16 -23.15
N LYS A 100 -11.42 39.44 -24.04
CA LYS A 100 -10.81 38.87 -25.26
C LYS A 100 -10.35 39.90 -26.31
N TRP A 101 -10.95 41.11 -26.38
CA TRP A 101 -10.57 42.09 -27.40
C TRP A 101 -9.29 42.84 -26.99
N MET A 102 -9.09 43.14 -25.71
CA MET A 102 -7.88 43.79 -25.22
C MET A 102 -6.65 42.91 -25.33
N GLU A 103 -6.79 41.61 -25.10
CA GLU A 103 -5.71 40.63 -25.24
C GLU A 103 -5.27 40.44 -26.68
N ARG A 104 -6.22 40.50 -27.66
CA ARG A 104 -5.88 40.51 -29.08
C ARG A 104 -5.17 41.77 -29.54
N LEU A 105 -5.47 42.93 -28.97
CA LEU A 105 -4.79 44.20 -29.26
C LEU A 105 -3.39 44.24 -28.68
N ALA A 106 -3.14 43.57 -27.57
CA ALA A 106 -1.83 43.53 -26.91
C ALA A 106 -0.88 42.49 -27.48
N GLY A 107 -1.31 41.69 -28.46
CA GLY A 107 -0.48 40.64 -29.08
C GLY A 107 -0.02 39.57 -28.13
N ILE A 108 -0.63 39.48 -26.95
CA ILE A 108 -0.31 38.51 -25.91
C ILE A 108 -1.07 37.23 -26.28
N LYS A 109 -0.35 36.24 -26.79
CA LYS A 109 -0.81 34.85 -26.74
C LYS A 109 -0.72 34.40 -25.29
N GLN A 110 -1.67 34.78 -24.45
CA GLN A 110 -1.90 34.02 -23.24
C GLN A 110 -2.43 32.64 -23.69
N ILE A 111 -1.62 31.64 -23.48
CA ILE A 111 -2.12 30.33 -23.22
C ILE A 111 -2.95 30.55 -21.98
N ASP A 112 -4.30 30.45 -22.12
CA ASP A 112 -5.17 30.37 -20.96
C ASP A 112 -4.57 29.26 -20.10
N GLU A 113 -3.84 29.61 -19.04
CA GLU A 113 -3.66 28.72 -17.93
C GLU A 113 -5.09 28.55 -17.36
N ILE A 114 -5.78 27.61 -17.96
CA ILE A 114 -6.86 26.94 -17.27
C ILE A 114 -6.12 26.41 -16.03
N GLN A 115 -6.33 27.02 -14.90
CA GLN A 115 -6.01 26.37 -13.62
C GLN A 115 -6.89 25.12 -13.63
N VAL A 116 -6.38 24.07 -14.25
CA VAL A 116 -6.91 22.74 -14.08
C VAL A 116 -6.57 22.44 -12.64
N VAL A 117 -7.51 22.68 -11.74
CA VAL A 117 -7.44 22.17 -10.39
C VAL A 117 -7.42 20.66 -10.57
N HIS A 118 -6.20 20.10 -10.64
CA HIS A 118 -6.06 18.66 -10.62
C HIS A 118 -6.54 18.22 -9.24
N PRO A 119 -7.60 17.43 -9.15
CA PRO A 119 -8.02 16.88 -7.87
C PRO A 119 -6.82 16.16 -7.25
N HIS A 120 -6.58 16.37 -5.97
CA HIS A 120 -5.56 15.61 -5.26
C HIS A 120 -6.06 14.17 -5.18
N VAL A 121 -5.45 13.30 -5.94
CA VAL A 121 -5.78 11.87 -6.00
C VAL A 121 -4.59 11.04 -5.55
N LEU A 122 -4.89 9.92 -4.94
CA LEU A 122 -3.89 8.90 -4.62
C LEU A 122 -3.26 8.36 -5.92
N VAL A 123 -1.95 8.23 -5.92
CA VAL A 123 -1.18 7.70 -7.06
C VAL A 123 -0.49 6.41 -6.68
N GLU A 124 0.26 6.41 -5.59
CA GLU A 124 1.02 5.27 -5.09
C GLU A 124 0.86 5.13 -3.57
N PRO A 125 -0.37 4.88 -3.08
CA PRO A 125 -0.63 4.75 -1.65
C PRO A 125 0.07 3.52 -1.08
N TYR A 126 0.66 3.67 0.10
CA TYR A 126 1.42 2.62 0.78
C TYR A 126 0.88 2.36 2.18
N GLY A 127 1.39 3.04 3.19
CA GLY A 127 0.97 2.89 4.57
C GLY A 127 -0.41 3.48 4.82
N VAL A 128 -1.17 2.83 5.68
CA VAL A 128 -2.48 3.30 6.15
C VAL A 128 -2.54 3.22 7.66
N ALA A 129 -3.23 4.18 8.28
CA ALA A 129 -3.54 4.19 9.70
C ALA A 129 -4.92 4.81 9.93
N VAL A 130 -5.53 4.59 11.08
CA VAL A 130 -6.83 5.14 11.43
C VAL A 130 -6.74 5.75 12.82
N ASP A 131 -7.24 6.99 12.97
CA ASP A 131 -7.25 7.70 14.26
C ASP A 131 -8.44 7.30 15.15
N SER A 132 -8.50 7.87 16.35
CA SER A 132 -9.57 7.60 17.33
C SER A 132 -10.96 8.01 16.83
N LYS A 133 -11.05 8.93 15.87
CA LYS A 133 -12.28 9.44 15.28
C LYS A 133 -12.71 8.66 14.04
N GLY A 134 -11.89 7.72 13.58
CA GLY A 134 -12.13 6.92 12.39
C GLY A 134 -11.69 7.61 11.09
N ASN A 135 -10.90 8.69 11.15
CA ASN A 135 -10.26 9.26 9.96
C ASN A 135 -9.16 8.32 9.47
N ILE A 136 -9.08 8.18 8.14
CA ILE A 136 -8.14 7.27 7.49
C ILE A 136 -6.97 8.08 6.93
N TYR A 137 -5.77 7.78 7.39
CA TYR A 137 -4.51 8.37 6.95
C TYR A 137 -3.85 7.45 5.94
N VAL A 138 -3.41 8.02 4.82
CA VAL A 138 -2.79 7.26 3.71
C VAL A 138 -1.51 7.95 3.29
N ALA A 139 -0.38 7.28 3.44
CA ALA A 139 0.89 7.75 2.91
C ALA A 139 0.94 7.48 1.40
N ASP A 140 0.99 8.52 0.59
CA ASP A 140 1.22 8.37 -0.85
C ASP A 140 2.69 8.67 -1.16
N THR A 141 3.41 7.61 -1.52
CA THR A 141 4.86 7.66 -1.74
C THR A 141 5.23 8.47 -2.98
N TYR A 142 4.40 8.44 -4.02
CA TYR A 142 4.65 9.20 -5.26
C TYR A 142 4.34 10.69 -5.10
N VAL A 143 3.21 11.01 -4.48
CA VAL A 143 2.81 12.41 -4.23
C VAL A 143 3.68 13.05 -3.16
N GLY A 144 4.25 12.26 -2.23
CA GLY A 144 5.00 12.76 -1.09
C GLY A 144 4.10 13.52 -0.11
N ALA A 145 2.89 13.02 0.11
CA ALA A 145 1.90 13.61 1.01
C ALA A 145 1.12 12.53 1.75
N ILE A 146 0.58 12.91 2.90
CA ILE A 146 -0.35 12.08 3.66
C ILE A 146 -1.75 12.62 3.40
N PHE A 147 -2.61 11.80 2.85
CA PHE A 147 -4.02 12.06 2.64
C PHE A 147 -4.79 11.64 3.89
N ILE A 148 -5.70 12.48 4.35
CA ILE A 148 -6.52 12.23 5.53
C ILE A 148 -7.99 12.31 5.11
N PHE A 149 -8.62 11.15 5.00
CA PHE A 149 -10.03 11.02 4.69
C PHE A 149 -10.83 11.00 5.99
N ASN A 150 -11.91 11.76 6.06
CA ASN A 150 -12.85 11.55 7.16
C ASN A 150 -13.50 10.16 7.05
N SER A 151 -14.18 9.71 8.11
CA SER A 151 -14.78 8.36 8.18
C SER A 151 -15.75 8.05 7.04
N GLU A 152 -16.32 9.08 6.40
CA GLU A 152 -17.28 8.99 5.29
C GLU A 152 -16.62 9.13 3.92
N GLY A 153 -15.35 9.57 3.87
CA GLY A 153 -14.60 9.80 2.63
C GLY A 153 -15.00 11.04 1.84
N GLU A 154 -15.82 11.92 2.43
CA GLU A 154 -16.34 13.14 1.77
C GLU A 154 -15.35 14.29 1.82
N LYS A 155 -14.51 14.34 2.87
CA LYS A 155 -13.51 15.39 3.07
C LYS A 155 -12.13 14.79 3.08
N VAL A 156 -11.20 15.47 2.42
CA VAL A 156 -9.80 15.08 2.38
C VAL A 156 -8.95 16.25 2.86
N GLU A 157 -8.11 16.00 3.85
CA GLU A 157 -7.07 16.90 4.33
C GLU A 157 -5.71 16.37 3.96
N PHE A 158 -4.66 17.21 4.04
CA PHE A 158 -3.32 16.83 3.59
C PHE A 158 -2.25 17.30 4.55
N ILE A 159 -1.28 16.42 4.85
CA ILE A 159 0.02 16.81 5.34
C ILE A 159 0.99 16.68 4.16
N HIS A 160 1.52 17.78 3.66
CA HIS A 160 2.34 17.83 2.46
C HIS A 160 3.62 18.62 2.67
N ASN A 161 4.53 18.51 1.72
CA ASN A 161 5.79 19.23 1.73
C ASN A 161 5.58 20.75 1.82
N GLY A 162 6.29 21.38 2.74
CA GLY A 162 6.16 22.79 3.02
C GLY A 162 7.23 23.31 3.98
N LYS A 163 6.93 24.39 4.71
CA LYS A 163 7.89 25.01 5.63
C LYS A 163 8.21 24.16 6.87
N GLN A 164 7.28 23.30 7.29
CA GLN A 164 7.41 22.51 8.52
C GLN A 164 8.04 21.15 8.29
N VAL A 165 7.74 20.51 7.17
CA VAL A 165 8.19 19.16 6.84
C VAL A 165 8.53 19.05 5.37
N HIS A 166 9.50 18.19 5.07
CA HIS A 166 9.82 17.77 3.72
C HIS A 166 9.89 16.25 3.70
N PHE A 167 8.97 15.62 2.99
CA PHE A 167 8.94 14.18 2.78
C PHE A 167 9.69 13.82 1.51
N GLU A 168 10.42 12.71 1.53
CA GLU A 168 11.09 12.18 0.35
C GLU A 168 10.48 10.84 -0.09
N GLN A 169 10.34 9.89 0.83
CA GLN A 169 9.72 8.58 0.55
C GLN A 169 9.02 8.05 1.79
N ILE A 170 7.82 8.55 2.03
CA ILE A 170 6.98 8.11 3.16
C ILE A 170 6.39 6.72 2.88
N ILE A 171 6.47 5.83 3.87
CA ILE A 171 6.04 4.43 3.74
C ILE A 171 5.04 4.05 4.83
N GLY A 172 5.45 3.99 6.08
CA GLY A 172 4.67 3.50 7.20
C GLY A 172 4.00 4.60 7.97
N LEU A 173 2.79 4.33 8.46
CA LEU A 173 2.02 5.20 9.34
C LEU A 173 1.59 4.43 10.59
N ALA A 174 1.65 5.06 11.75
CA ALA A 174 1.04 4.59 12.98
C ALA A 174 0.49 5.77 13.78
N ILE A 175 -0.59 5.56 14.51
CA ILE A 175 -1.24 6.58 15.34
C ILE A 175 -1.39 6.00 16.74
N ASP A 176 -1.07 6.78 17.77
CA ASP A 176 -1.21 6.38 19.17
C ASP A 176 -2.55 6.83 19.79
N ASP A 177 -2.70 6.54 21.09
CA ASP A 177 -3.92 6.84 21.84
C ASP A 177 -4.16 8.36 22.05
N ASP A 178 -3.13 9.18 21.87
CA ASP A 178 -3.20 10.65 21.90
C ASP A 178 -3.40 11.25 20.50
N ASP A 179 -3.70 10.43 19.50
CA ASP A 179 -3.79 10.79 18.08
C ASP A 179 -2.48 11.42 17.53
N ARG A 180 -1.31 11.09 18.12
CA ARG A 180 -0.02 11.47 17.53
C ARG A 180 0.26 10.56 16.33
N LEU A 181 0.61 11.16 15.20
CA LEU A 181 0.94 10.45 13.98
C LEU A 181 2.46 10.26 13.85
N PHE A 182 2.87 9.02 13.66
CA PHE A 182 4.25 8.62 13.36
C PHE A 182 4.34 8.22 11.89
N VAL A 183 5.35 8.74 11.19
CA VAL A 183 5.53 8.58 9.74
C VAL A 183 6.96 8.16 9.45
N SER A 184 7.17 6.97 8.90
CA SER A 184 8.48 6.56 8.44
C SER A 184 8.79 7.15 7.07
N ASP A 185 9.97 7.76 6.92
CA ASP A 185 10.52 8.17 5.64
C ASP A 185 11.75 7.33 5.30
N SER A 186 11.59 6.49 4.31
CA SER A 186 12.58 5.49 3.91
C SER A 186 13.84 6.13 3.33
N HIS A 187 13.73 7.25 2.64
CA HIS A 187 14.86 7.93 2.02
C HIS A 187 15.58 8.85 3.02
N GLN A 188 14.83 9.56 3.86
CA GLN A 188 15.42 10.37 4.92
C GLN A 188 15.92 9.55 6.12
N ARG A 189 15.63 8.25 6.16
CA ARG A 189 16.04 7.33 7.22
C ARG A 189 15.58 7.78 8.62
N CYS A 190 14.35 8.26 8.71
CA CYS A 190 13.81 8.78 9.97
C CYS A 190 12.34 8.46 10.14
N VAL A 191 11.84 8.73 11.33
CA VAL A 191 10.43 8.77 11.66
C VAL A 191 10.09 10.20 12.05
N PHE A 192 9.10 10.78 11.39
CA PHE A 192 8.49 12.05 11.78
C PHE A 192 7.37 11.80 12.78
N VAL A 193 7.17 12.75 13.71
CA VAL A 193 6.10 12.71 14.69
C VAL A 193 5.30 13.99 14.63
N PHE A 194 4.00 13.86 14.50
CA PHE A 194 3.04 14.97 14.47
C PHE A 194 2.08 14.87 15.66
N ASP A 195 1.62 16.02 16.16
CA ASP A 195 0.53 16.05 17.14
C ASP A 195 -0.85 15.83 16.46
N SER A 196 -1.91 15.74 17.27
CA SER A 196 -3.29 15.57 16.79
C SER A 196 -3.82 16.76 15.96
N ALA A 197 -3.11 17.89 15.92
CA ALA A 197 -3.38 19.05 15.06
C ALA A 197 -2.47 19.07 13.82
N HIS A 198 -1.78 17.97 13.53
CA HIS A 198 -0.87 17.76 12.40
C HIS A 198 0.34 18.70 12.39
N ARG A 199 0.77 19.22 13.56
CA ARG A 199 1.99 20.01 13.68
C ARG A 199 3.16 19.08 13.95
N LEU A 200 4.26 19.30 13.23
CA LEU A 200 5.48 18.51 13.43
C LEU A 200 6.03 18.76 14.84
N LEU A 201 6.16 17.69 15.61
CA LEU A 201 6.76 17.70 16.95
C LEU A 201 8.26 17.36 16.90
N ASN A 202 8.62 16.31 16.16
CA ASN A 202 9.99 15.81 16.11
C ASN A 202 10.26 14.98 14.85
N SER A 203 11.55 14.69 14.64
CA SER A 203 12.00 13.63 13.71
C SER A 203 13.24 12.96 14.29
N PHE A 204 13.29 11.63 14.26
CA PHE A 204 14.36 10.84 14.89
C PHE A 204 14.73 9.61 14.04
N GLY A 205 15.81 8.93 14.42
CA GLY A 205 16.24 7.67 13.83
C GLY A 205 17.32 7.78 12.76
N ARG A 206 17.67 8.98 12.26
CA ARG A 206 18.66 9.16 11.18
C ARG A 206 20.01 8.48 11.42
N ASP A 207 20.42 8.42 12.67
CA ASP A 207 21.72 7.83 13.05
C ASP A 207 21.69 6.30 13.15
N SER A 208 20.50 5.70 13.18
CA SER A 208 20.34 4.27 13.49
C SER A 208 19.51 3.51 12.47
N LEU A 209 18.63 4.16 11.73
CA LEU A 209 17.82 3.55 10.67
C LEU A 209 18.52 3.69 9.32
N GLN A 210 18.44 2.65 8.49
CA GLN A 210 18.96 2.66 7.14
C GLN A 210 17.87 2.78 6.08
N ARG A 211 16.77 2.04 6.24
CA ARG A 211 15.62 2.09 5.35
C ARG A 211 14.34 1.74 6.10
N PRO A 212 13.83 2.67 6.93
CA PRO A 212 12.59 2.42 7.65
C PRO A 212 11.41 2.27 6.69
N SER A 213 10.51 1.35 7.02
CA SER A 213 9.34 0.99 6.24
C SER A 213 8.11 0.96 7.15
N GLY A 214 7.39 -0.17 7.26
CA GLY A 214 6.23 -0.27 8.13
C GLY A 214 6.56 0.00 9.60
N ILE A 215 5.61 0.60 10.31
CA ILE A 215 5.73 0.94 11.73
C ILE A 215 4.47 0.52 12.49
N ALA A 216 4.63 0.16 13.75
CA ALA A 216 3.53 -0.16 14.65
C ALA A 216 3.80 0.36 16.07
N LEU A 217 2.72 0.68 16.78
CA LEU A 217 2.75 1.15 18.16
C LEU A 217 2.13 0.12 19.10
N ASP A 218 2.88 -0.24 20.13
CA ASP A 218 2.34 -0.89 21.32
C ASP A 218 2.05 0.22 22.34
N THR A 219 0.81 0.68 22.38
CA THR A 219 0.40 1.79 23.25
C THR A 219 0.43 1.39 24.72
N LYS A 220 0.22 0.10 25.02
CA LYS A 220 0.21 -0.45 26.38
C LYS A 220 1.63 -0.50 26.99
N ASN A 221 2.59 -1.03 26.25
CA ASN A 221 3.98 -1.18 26.71
C ASN A 221 4.86 0.02 26.32
N ARG A 222 4.31 0.99 25.61
CA ARG A 222 5.00 2.20 25.11
C ARG A 222 6.22 1.86 24.27
N PHE A 223 6.01 1.06 23.22
CA PHE A 223 7.02 0.74 22.21
C PHE A 223 6.57 1.15 20.82
N LEU A 224 7.47 1.78 20.08
CA LEU A 224 7.34 2.00 18.65
C LEU A 224 8.26 1.04 17.92
N TYR A 225 7.70 0.20 17.10
CA TYR A 225 8.41 -0.76 16.26
C TYR A 225 8.55 -0.21 14.85
N VAL A 226 9.75 -0.26 14.29
CA VAL A 226 10.07 0.23 12.95
C VAL A 226 10.78 -0.87 12.17
N ALA A 227 10.18 -1.35 11.09
CA ALA A 227 10.83 -2.31 10.20
C ALA A 227 11.95 -1.62 9.42
N ASP A 228 13.20 -2.05 9.60
CA ASP A 228 14.35 -1.55 8.85
C ASP A 228 14.78 -2.57 7.80
N VAL A 229 14.40 -2.29 6.57
CA VAL A 229 14.56 -3.20 5.41
C VAL A 229 16.02 -3.54 5.12
N VAL A 230 16.94 -2.59 5.33
CA VAL A 230 18.37 -2.78 5.02
C VAL A 230 19.10 -3.43 6.17
N ASN A 231 18.79 -3.05 7.39
CA ASN A 231 19.39 -3.66 8.58
C ASN A 231 18.84 -5.07 8.87
N ASN A 232 17.76 -5.49 8.19
CA ASN A 232 17.08 -6.77 8.41
C ASN A 232 16.61 -6.95 9.86
N GLU A 233 16.07 -5.89 10.46
CA GLU A 233 15.65 -5.89 11.86
C GLU A 233 14.35 -5.10 12.04
N ILE A 234 13.73 -5.26 13.21
CA ILE A 234 12.74 -4.33 13.72
C ILE A 234 13.41 -3.50 14.81
N ALA A 235 13.64 -2.23 14.52
CA ALA A 235 14.16 -1.28 15.49
C ALA A 235 13.05 -0.87 16.47
N VAL A 236 13.33 -0.91 17.77
CA VAL A 236 12.36 -0.57 18.83
C VAL A 236 12.77 0.74 19.47
N PHE A 237 11.83 1.67 19.52
CA PHE A 237 12.01 2.99 20.10
C PHE A 237 11.00 3.24 21.23
N ASP A 238 11.35 4.12 22.14
CA ASP A 238 10.42 4.73 23.08
C ASP A 238 9.66 5.86 22.35
N PRO A 239 8.32 5.80 22.23
CA PRO A 239 7.54 6.79 21.46
C PRO A 239 7.44 8.16 22.13
N ASP A 240 7.89 8.33 23.38
CA ASP A 240 7.79 9.57 24.13
C ASP A 240 9.10 10.36 24.14
N ASN A 241 10.24 9.67 24.29
CA ASN A 241 11.55 10.30 24.27
C ASN A 241 12.36 10.01 23.00
N PHE A 242 11.82 9.19 22.09
CA PHE A 242 12.36 8.85 20.77
C PHE A 242 13.72 8.13 20.81
N LYS A 243 14.10 7.57 21.95
CA LYS A 243 15.33 6.81 22.10
C LYS A 243 15.17 5.39 21.56
N ARG A 244 16.18 4.94 20.83
CA ARG A 244 16.28 3.55 20.45
C ARG A 244 16.55 2.68 21.68
N LEU A 245 15.75 1.65 21.87
CA LEU A 245 15.81 0.74 23.01
C LEU A 245 16.56 -0.55 22.66
N ARG A 246 16.19 -1.18 21.54
CA ARG A 246 16.73 -2.48 21.12
C ARG A 246 16.38 -2.78 19.66
N SER A 247 16.81 -3.95 19.18
CA SER A 247 16.39 -4.55 17.91
C SER A 247 15.73 -5.90 18.15
N ILE A 248 14.84 -6.28 17.24
CA ILE A 248 14.25 -7.62 17.12
C ILE A 248 14.68 -8.19 15.78
N GLY A 249 15.07 -9.45 15.74
CA GLY A 249 15.59 -10.09 14.54
C GLY A 249 17.03 -9.69 14.23
N GLY A 250 17.36 -9.70 12.96
CA GLY A 250 18.69 -9.45 12.42
C GLY A 250 18.95 -10.32 11.20
N PRO A 251 20.02 -10.06 10.44
CA PRO A 251 20.37 -10.87 9.28
C PRO A 251 20.75 -12.30 9.69
N SER A 252 20.37 -13.27 8.87
CA SER A 252 20.83 -14.65 9.04
C SER A 252 22.33 -14.76 8.76
N ALA A 253 23.03 -15.59 9.55
CA ALA A 253 24.39 -15.99 9.26
C ALA A 253 24.48 -17.06 8.14
N GLN A 254 23.35 -17.73 7.84
CA GLN A 254 23.25 -18.75 6.80
C GLN A 254 22.79 -18.15 5.46
N PRO A 255 23.32 -18.63 4.32
CA PRO A 255 22.92 -18.13 3.01
C PRO A 255 21.42 -18.28 2.69
N ALA A 256 20.77 -19.29 3.24
CA ALA A 256 19.35 -19.56 3.00
C ALA A 256 18.41 -18.65 3.80
N GLY A 257 18.88 -17.98 4.87
CA GLY A 257 18.08 -17.01 5.64
C GLY A 257 16.85 -17.57 6.36
N GLU A 258 16.75 -18.91 6.53
CA GLU A 258 15.54 -19.57 7.02
C GLU A 258 15.50 -19.77 8.54
N GLU A 259 16.54 -19.38 9.25
CA GLU A 259 16.62 -19.56 10.71
C GLU A 259 15.50 -18.80 11.42
N PRO A 260 14.82 -19.42 12.40
CA PRO A 260 13.87 -18.73 13.25
C PRO A 260 14.48 -17.52 13.94
N GLY A 261 13.77 -16.40 13.96
CA GLY A 261 14.25 -15.17 14.59
C GLY A 261 15.14 -14.30 13.70
N THR A 262 15.62 -14.79 12.55
CA THR A 262 16.35 -13.97 11.57
C THR A 262 15.39 -13.40 10.52
N LEU A 263 15.71 -12.22 9.99
CA LEU A 263 14.86 -11.51 9.04
C LEU A 263 15.59 -11.23 7.72
N ALA A 264 14.84 -11.21 6.62
CA ALA A 264 15.32 -10.81 5.31
C ALA A 264 14.39 -9.75 4.69
N ARG A 265 14.84 -8.50 4.73
CA ARG A 265 14.10 -7.33 4.27
C ARG A 265 12.67 -7.27 4.83
N PRO A 266 12.51 -7.18 6.15
CA PRO A 266 11.20 -7.01 6.74
C PRO A 266 10.57 -5.71 6.24
N THR A 267 9.32 -5.77 5.74
CA THR A 267 8.67 -4.58 5.18
C THR A 267 7.61 -4.00 6.10
N ASN A 268 7.06 -4.81 7.00
CA ASN A 268 6.02 -4.33 7.90
C ASN A 268 6.06 -5.05 9.25
N VAL A 269 5.45 -4.42 10.23
CA VAL A 269 5.31 -4.90 11.58
C VAL A 269 3.91 -4.57 12.10
N ALA A 270 3.33 -5.43 12.89
CA ALA A 270 2.08 -5.21 13.62
C ALA A 270 2.20 -5.71 15.05
N VAL A 271 1.35 -5.23 15.95
CA VAL A 271 1.35 -5.62 17.36
C VAL A 271 -0.08 -5.96 17.77
N ASP A 272 -0.25 -7.04 18.53
CA ASP A 272 -1.53 -7.38 19.11
C ASP A 272 -1.72 -6.76 20.52
N ALA A 273 -2.93 -6.87 21.07
CA ALA A 273 -3.24 -6.36 22.41
C ALA A 273 -2.44 -7.05 23.54
N GLY A 274 -1.84 -8.20 23.29
CA GLY A 274 -0.95 -8.92 24.20
C GLY A 274 0.49 -8.42 24.18
N GLY A 275 0.86 -7.60 23.19
CA GLY A 275 2.22 -7.11 22.97
C GLY A 275 3.05 -8.05 22.10
N ASN A 276 2.45 -9.07 21.46
CA ASN A 276 3.17 -9.88 20.49
C ASN A 276 3.42 -9.08 19.20
N VAL A 277 4.62 -9.21 18.66
CA VAL A 277 5.12 -8.49 17.50
C VAL A 277 5.11 -9.41 16.29
N TYR A 278 4.34 -9.05 15.29
CA TYR A 278 4.21 -9.78 14.02
C TYR A 278 5.04 -9.08 12.96
N VAL A 279 5.85 -9.82 12.21
CA VAL A 279 6.79 -9.26 11.23
C VAL A 279 6.56 -9.89 9.86
N ALA A 280 6.31 -9.05 8.86
CA ALA A 280 6.32 -9.47 7.46
C ALA A 280 7.78 -9.63 6.99
N ASP A 281 8.29 -10.86 7.07
CA ASP A 281 9.63 -11.26 6.63
C ASP A 281 9.60 -11.55 5.13
N THR A 282 9.56 -10.46 4.35
CA THR A 282 9.06 -10.41 2.97
C THR A 282 9.85 -11.27 2.00
N ILE A 283 11.18 -11.27 2.08
CA ILE A 283 12.01 -12.06 1.15
C ILE A 283 11.95 -13.55 1.49
N ASN A 284 11.75 -13.88 2.76
CA ASN A 284 11.55 -15.28 3.19
C ASN A 284 10.10 -15.75 3.00
N ASN A 285 9.19 -14.89 2.48
CA ASN A 285 7.78 -15.21 2.24
C ASN A 285 7.08 -15.83 3.46
N ARG A 286 7.30 -15.27 4.64
CA ARG A 286 6.74 -15.75 5.90
C ARG A 286 6.35 -14.60 6.83
N ILE A 287 5.55 -14.91 7.84
CA ILE A 287 5.29 -14.05 8.99
C ILE A 287 5.98 -14.68 10.19
N GLN A 288 6.73 -13.88 10.94
CA GLN A 288 7.33 -14.29 12.21
C GLN A 288 6.66 -13.56 13.36
N ILE A 289 6.56 -14.24 14.49
CA ILE A 289 5.92 -13.74 15.71
C ILE A 289 6.96 -13.74 16.81
N PHE A 290 7.07 -12.61 17.50
CA PHE A 290 7.98 -12.40 18.64
C PHE A 290 7.17 -11.92 19.85
N ASP A 291 7.69 -12.14 21.05
CA ASP A 291 7.17 -11.48 22.26
C ASP A 291 7.62 -10.00 22.32
N ALA A 292 7.08 -9.27 23.31
CA ALA A 292 7.42 -7.86 23.50
C ALA A 292 8.93 -7.65 23.83
N ASP A 293 9.64 -8.66 24.34
CA ASP A 293 11.08 -8.61 24.59
C ASP A 293 11.91 -8.91 23.33
N GLY A 294 11.27 -9.35 22.24
CA GLY A 294 11.91 -9.70 20.98
C GLY A 294 12.36 -11.15 20.88
N ARG A 295 11.86 -12.04 21.76
CA ARG A 295 12.14 -13.47 21.66
C ARG A 295 11.21 -14.09 20.61
N PHE A 296 11.77 -14.92 19.74
CA PHE A 296 11.02 -15.66 18.74
C PHE A 296 9.99 -16.60 19.41
N ILE A 297 8.74 -16.53 18.95
CA ILE A 297 7.66 -17.41 19.40
C ILE A 297 7.35 -18.46 18.32
N SER A 298 6.98 -18.03 17.12
CA SER A 298 6.58 -18.91 16.03
C SER A 298 6.67 -18.21 14.68
N MET A 299 6.46 -18.97 13.62
CA MET A 299 6.35 -18.44 12.25
C MET A 299 5.40 -19.29 11.42
N PHE A 300 4.86 -18.71 10.37
CA PHE A 300 4.04 -19.40 9.39
C PHE A 300 4.20 -18.80 8.00
N GLY A 301 3.72 -19.54 7.00
CA GLY A 301 3.84 -19.16 5.60
C GLY A 301 5.14 -19.65 4.96
N ARG A 302 5.11 -19.72 3.66
CA ARG A 302 6.24 -20.05 2.77
C ARG A 302 5.95 -19.56 1.36
N GLY A 303 6.96 -19.50 0.50
CA GLY A 303 6.81 -19.11 -0.89
C GLY A 303 5.88 -20.06 -1.67
N GLY A 304 4.97 -19.50 -2.47
CA GLY A 304 4.04 -20.25 -3.31
C GLY A 304 2.80 -19.43 -3.68
N ASP A 305 1.97 -19.97 -4.55
CA ASP A 305 0.76 -19.34 -5.10
C ASP A 305 -0.55 -19.86 -4.49
N GLY A 306 -0.51 -20.98 -3.79
CA GLY A 306 -1.66 -21.57 -3.12
C GLY A 306 -2.16 -20.76 -1.92
N PRO A 307 -3.37 -21.06 -1.40
CA PRO A 307 -3.87 -20.50 -0.15
C PRO A 307 -2.95 -20.85 1.02
N GLY A 308 -2.66 -19.85 1.87
CA GLY A 308 -1.73 -19.98 3.01
C GLY A 308 -0.25 -19.84 2.62
N PHE A 309 0.08 -19.74 1.32
CA PHE A 309 1.43 -19.42 0.84
C PHE A 309 1.50 -17.94 0.46
N PHE A 310 2.71 -17.40 0.40
CA PHE A 310 2.95 -16.01 0.08
C PHE A 310 3.79 -15.83 -1.18
N GLY A 311 3.38 -14.88 -2.03
CA GLY A 311 4.21 -14.41 -3.13
C GLY A 311 5.12 -13.26 -2.71
N ARG A 312 4.59 -12.32 -1.94
CA ARG A 312 5.31 -11.18 -1.37
C ARG A 312 4.48 -10.49 -0.28
N PRO A 313 4.48 -11.00 0.95
CA PRO A 313 3.73 -10.39 2.05
C PRO A 313 4.32 -9.02 2.36
N LYS A 314 3.49 -7.97 2.37
CA LYS A 314 3.89 -6.60 2.71
C LYS A 314 3.04 -6.02 3.83
N GLY A 315 1.74 -5.80 3.59
CA GLY A 315 0.85 -5.24 4.60
C GLY A 315 0.54 -6.25 5.69
N LEU A 316 0.52 -5.80 6.93
CA LEU A 316 0.30 -6.64 8.09
C LEU A 316 -0.50 -5.88 9.14
N ALA A 317 -1.58 -6.50 9.64
CA ALA A 317 -2.36 -5.99 10.75
C ALA A 317 -2.89 -7.15 11.59
N VAL A 318 -3.22 -6.89 12.84
CA VAL A 318 -3.87 -7.86 13.75
C VAL A 318 -5.16 -7.24 14.26
N ASP A 319 -6.28 -7.97 14.14
CA ASP A 319 -7.56 -7.52 14.65
C ASP A 319 -7.74 -7.83 16.15
N ARG A 320 -8.84 -7.38 16.73
CA ARG A 320 -9.14 -7.57 18.16
C ARG A 320 -9.37 -9.03 18.56
N ASP A 321 -9.82 -9.85 17.61
CA ASP A 321 -10.03 -11.28 17.82
C ASP A 321 -8.69 -12.05 17.70
N GLY A 322 -7.63 -11.36 17.26
CA GLY A 322 -6.26 -11.87 17.08
C GLY A 322 -6.03 -12.55 15.74
N HIS A 323 -6.88 -12.29 14.73
CA HIS A 323 -6.59 -12.72 13.38
C HIS A 323 -5.50 -11.85 12.77
N ILE A 324 -4.64 -12.50 12.01
CA ILE A 324 -3.48 -11.89 11.35
C ILE A 324 -3.85 -11.67 9.88
N TRP A 325 -3.92 -10.41 9.48
CA TRP A 325 -4.27 -9.99 8.13
C TRP A 325 -3.02 -9.65 7.35
N VAL A 326 -2.84 -10.28 6.20
CA VAL A 326 -1.64 -10.14 5.37
C VAL A 326 -2.03 -9.72 3.96
N ALA A 327 -1.63 -8.51 3.55
CA ALA A 327 -1.71 -8.08 2.16
C ALA A 327 -0.53 -8.66 1.37
N ASP A 328 -0.84 -9.57 0.46
CA ASP A 328 0.14 -10.21 -0.41
C ASP A 328 0.19 -9.49 -1.76
N THR A 329 1.20 -8.66 -1.92
CA THR A 329 1.34 -7.77 -3.07
C THR A 329 1.43 -8.52 -4.41
N ASN A 330 2.14 -9.64 -4.46
CA ASN A 330 2.33 -10.38 -5.71
C ASN A 330 1.16 -11.31 -6.04
N MET A 331 0.32 -11.62 -5.05
CA MET A 331 -0.85 -12.47 -5.23
C MET A 331 -2.15 -11.69 -5.38
N ASP A 332 -2.09 -10.34 -5.33
CA ASP A 332 -3.22 -9.44 -5.45
C ASP A 332 -4.40 -9.83 -4.55
N ARG A 333 -4.09 -10.22 -3.30
CA ARG A 333 -5.08 -10.69 -2.33
C ARG A 333 -4.70 -10.32 -0.89
N VAL A 334 -5.68 -10.40 -0.01
CA VAL A 334 -5.49 -10.35 1.43
C VAL A 334 -5.82 -11.72 2.00
N GLN A 335 -4.93 -12.26 2.82
CA GLN A 335 -5.11 -13.51 3.53
C GLN A 335 -5.29 -13.24 5.02
N VAL A 336 -6.18 -13.99 5.67
CA VAL A 336 -6.47 -13.88 7.09
C VAL A 336 -6.15 -15.20 7.76
N PHE A 337 -5.35 -15.14 8.81
CA PHE A 337 -4.90 -16.30 9.57
C PHE A 337 -5.38 -16.20 11.02
N ASP A 338 -5.56 -17.33 11.67
CA ASP A 338 -5.78 -17.39 13.11
C ASP A 338 -4.46 -17.15 13.89
N ARG A 339 -4.57 -17.11 15.22
CA ARG A 339 -3.39 -16.92 16.10
C ARG A 339 -2.33 -18.01 15.99
N ALA A 340 -2.72 -19.21 15.53
CA ALA A 340 -1.81 -20.32 15.30
C ALA A 340 -1.14 -20.27 13.91
N GLY A 341 -1.46 -19.27 13.09
CA GLY A 341 -0.96 -19.12 11.73
C GLY A 341 -1.65 -20.06 10.73
N GLN A 342 -2.85 -20.57 11.06
CA GLN A 342 -3.66 -21.36 10.13
C GLN A 342 -4.53 -20.42 9.30
N LEU A 343 -4.65 -20.69 8.00
CA LEU A 343 -5.45 -19.88 7.10
C LEU A 343 -6.94 -19.98 7.46
N ALA A 344 -7.52 -18.88 7.89
CA ALA A 344 -8.95 -18.74 8.14
C ALA A 344 -9.74 -18.40 6.86
N GLY A 345 -9.13 -17.65 5.95
CA GLY A 345 -9.73 -17.26 4.67
C GLY A 345 -8.88 -16.27 3.89
N TYR A 346 -9.33 -15.96 2.69
CA TYR A 346 -8.71 -14.92 1.85
C TYR A 346 -9.76 -14.28 0.94
N PHE A 347 -9.43 -13.08 0.45
CA PHE A 347 -10.26 -12.34 -0.50
C PHE A 347 -9.39 -11.49 -1.42
N GLY A 348 -9.99 -11.03 -2.50
CA GLY A 348 -9.27 -10.33 -3.55
C GLY A 348 -8.73 -11.28 -4.62
N ILE A 349 -8.73 -10.78 -5.82
CA ILE A 349 -8.11 -11.36 -7.02
C ILE A 349 -7.55 -10.23 -7.84
N HIS A 350 -6.68 -10.53 -8.79
CA HIS A 350 -6.15 -9.54 -9.72
C HIS A 350 -7.24 -8.81 -10.48
N GLY A 351 -7.24 -7.47 -10.46
CA GLY A 351 -8.15 -6.65 -11.23
C GLY A 351 -8.43 -5.27 -10.65
N THR A 352 -9.27 -4.52 -11.35
CA THR A 352 -9.52 -3.09 -11.09
C THR A 352 -10.89 -2.80 -10.48
N LEU A 353 -11.77 -3.80 -10.41
CA LEU A 353 -13.11 -3.64 -9.88
C LEU A 353 -13.11 -3.60 -8.34
N PRO A 354 -14.19 -3.14 -7.70
CA PRO A 354 -14.35 -3.26 -6.26
C PRO A 354 -14.13 -4.69 -5.76
N GLY A 355 -13.36 -4.86 -4.69
CA GLY A 355 -13.00 -6.17 -4.16
C GLY A 355 -11.89 -6.91 -4.90
N GLN A 356 -11.39 -6.36 -6.01
CA GLN A 356 -10.18 -6.82 -6.71
C GLN A 356 -9.00 -5.93 -6.38
N PHE A 357 -7.77 -6.42 -6.51
CA PHE A 357 -6.56 -5.67 -6.20
C PHE A 357 -5.53 -5.73 -7.33
N ILE A 358 -4.70 -4.68 -7.40
CA ILE A 358 -3.42 -4.70 -8.10
C ILE A 358 -2.38 -4.08 -7.17
N LEU A 359 -1.45 -4.90 -6.72
CA LEU A 359 -0.38 -4.54 -5.78
C LEU A 359 -0.91 -3.97 -4.45
N PRO A 360 -1.71 -4.72 -3.67
CA PRO A 360 -2.09 -4.30 -2.32
C PRO A 360 -0.83 -4.22 -1.43
N THR A 361 -0.71 -3.16 -0.61
CA THR A 361 0.52 -2.89 0.15
C THR A 361 0.31 -2.68 1.64
N GLY A 362 -0.48 -1.70 2.02
CA GLY A 362 -0.76 -1.40 3.42
C GLY A 362 -2.11 -1.97 3.86
N ILE A 363 -2.20 -2.29 5.14
CA ILE A 363 -3.47 -2.69 5.77
C ILE A 363 -3.52 -2.15 7.19
N ALA A 364 -4.66 -1.60 7.56
CA ALA A 364 -4.97 -1.21 8.93
C ALA A 364 -6.37 -1.68 9.31
N ILE A 365 -6.58 -2.01 10.57
CA ILE A 365 -7.88 -2.43 11.10
C ILE A 365 -8.24 -1.48 12.24
N ASP A 366 -9.40 -0.88 12.15
CA ASP A 366 -9.87 0.05 13.16
C ASP A 366 -10.69 -0.61 14.29
N LYS A 367 -11.10 0.22 15.24
CA LYS A 367 -11.92 -0.22 16.38
C LYS A 367 -13.29 -0.78 16.01
N ASP A 368 -13.81 -0.45 14.82
CA ASP A 368 -15.12 -0.87 14.31
C ASP A 368 -15.02 -2.09 13.38
N ASN A 369 -13.86 -2.77 13.39
CA ASN A 369 -13.54 -3.92 12.54
C ASN A 369 -13.59 -3.59 11.04
N ARG A 370 -13.28 -2.31 10.66
CA ARG A 370 -13.06 -1.94 9.27
C ARG A 370 -11.59 -2.19 8.93
N ALA A 371 -11.37 -2.99 7.90
CA ALA A 371 -10.05 -3.20 7.32
C ALA A 371 -9.89 -2.26 6.12
N VAL A 372 -8.89 -1.38 6.19
CA VAL A 372 -8.51 -0.45 5.12
C VAL A 372 -7.30 -1.02 4.42
N VAL A 373 -7.40 -1.26 3.12
CA VAL A 373 -6.32 -1.81 2.29
C VAL A 373 -5.92 -0.80 1.23
N SER A 374 -4.64 -0.42 1.19
CA SER A 374 -4.09 0.43 0.14
C SER A 374 -3.64 -0.40 -1.06
N GLU A 375 -3.76 0.17 -2.25
CA GLU A 375 -3.48 -0.48 -3.52
C GLU A 375 -2.72 0.48 -4.44
N GLN A 376 -1.48 0.15 -4.77
CA GLN A 376 -0.57 1.04 -5.50
C GLN A 376 -1.05 1.36 -6.92
N PHE A 377 -1.38 0.35 -7.71
CA PHE A 377 -1.61 0.57 -9.15
C PHE A 377 -2.89 1.31 -9.47
N LYS A 378 -3.89 1.35 -8.73
CA LYS A 378 -5.10 2.17 -8.99
C LYS A 378 -5.11 3.47 -8.22
N GLY A 379 -4.12 3.67 -7.35
CA GLY A 379 -4.09 4.84 -6.48
C GLY A 379 -5.38 4.93 -5.68
N ARG A 380 -5.71 3.91 -4.90
CA ARG A 380 -6.92 3.89 -4.08
C ARG A 380 -6.71 3.15 -2.77
N ILE A 381 -7.63 3.37 -1.85
CA ILE A 381 -7.84 2.49 -0.71
C ILE A 381 -9.20 1.83 -0.85
N GLN A 382 -9.30 0.60 -0.40
CA GLN A 382 -10.56 -0.13 -0.29
C GLN A 382 -10.87 -0.44 1.17
N ILE A 383 -12.14 -0.34 1.54
CA ILE A 383 -12.61 -0.51 2.90
C ILE A 383 -13.50 -1.74 2.95
N PHE A 384 -13.18 -2.63 3.89
CA PHE A 384 -13.91 -3.86 4.15
C PHE A 384 -14.38 -3.88 5.60
N ARG A 385 -15.45 -4.61 5.87
CA ARG A 385 -15.87 -4.91 7.24
C ARG A 385 -15.62 -6.39 7.53
N TYR A 386 -14.97 -6.63 8.64
CA TYR A 386 -14.86 -7.97 9.20
C TYR A 386 -16.07 -8.28 10.09
N VAL A 387 -16.68 -9.44 9.89
CA VAL A 387 -17.76 -9.97 10.71
C VAL A 387 -17.11 -10.84 11.78
N THR A 388 -17.18 -10.40 13.03
CA THR A 388 -16.56 -11.08 14.17
C THR A 388 -17.11 -12.51 14.37
N ASP A 389 -16.41 -13.32 15.14
CA ASP A 389 -16.84 -14.68 15.45
C ASP A 389 -18.20 -14.69 16.17
N ALA A 390 -18.42 -13.74 17.07
CA ALA A 390 -19.67 -13.57 17.78
C ALA A 390 -20.83 -13.19 16.84
N GLU A 391 -20.61 -12.23 15.90
CA GLU A 391 -21.59 -11.85 14.89
C GLU A 391 -21.92 -13.01 13.95
N ALA A 392 -20.90 -13.75 13.50
CA ALA A 392 -21.08 -14.90 12.62
C ALA A 392 -21.87 -16.02 13.32
N ALA A 393 -21.60 -16.27 14.58
CA ALA A 393 -22.37 -17.23 15.38
C ALA A 393 -23.84 -16.81 15.53
N ALA A 394 -24.12 -15.52 15.76
CA ALA A 394 -25.48 -14.99 15.82
C ALA A 394 -26.23 -15.14 14.49
N ILE A 395 -25.57 -14.83 13.37
CA ILE A 395 -26.15 -15.02 12.02
C ILE A 395 -26.47 -16.49 11.76
N LYS A 396 -25.60 -17.42 12.20
CA LYS A 396 -25.84 -18.87 12.06
C LYS A 396 -27.07 -19.32 12.82
N VAL A 397 -27.26 -18.84 14.05
CA VAL A 397 -28.42 -19.16 14.88
C VAL A 397 -29.72 -18.66 14.24
N GLU A 398 -29.71 -17.42 13.73
CA GLU A 398 -30.89 -16.82 13.08
C GLU A 398 -31.29 -17.58 11.81
N ARG A 399 -30.31 -17.95 11.00
CA ARG A 399 -30.51 -18.70 9.75
C ARG A 399 -31.10 -20.11 10.02
N ASN A 400 -30.65 -20.76 11.08
CA ASN A 400 -31.19 -22.06 11.47
C ASN A 400 -32.67 -21.94 11.93
N LYS A 401 -33.02 -20.89 12.66
CA LYS A 401 -34.41 -20.63 13.07
C LYS A 401 -35.34 -20.43 11.88
N THR A 402 -34.93 -19.64 10.90
CA THR A 402 -35.70 -19.37 9.66
C THR A 402 -35.84 -20.64 8.80
N SER A 403 -34.82 -21.47 8.73
CA SER A 403 -34.86 -22.73 7.98
C SER A 403 -35.83 -23.73 8.64
N THR A 404 -35.88 -23.77 9.96
CA THR A 404 -36.79 -24.68 10.70
C THR A 404 -38.26 -24.22 10.62
N ALA A 405 -38.48 -22.90 10.51
CA ALA A 405 -39.84 -22.34 10.36
C ALA A 405 -40.40 -22.50 8.92
N ALA A 406 -39.54 -22.72 7.92
CA ALA A 406 -39.94 -22.86 6.53
C ALA A 406 -40.16 -24.29 6.04
N ALA A 407 -40.02 -25.30 6.90
CA ALA A 407 -40.34 -26.70 6.55
C ALA A 407 -41.87 -26.88 6.45
N PRO A 408 -42.46 -27.12 5.27
CA PRO A 408 -43.90 -27.37 5.16
C PRO A 408 -44.24 -28.67 5.85
N GLY A 409 -45.26 -28.61 6.75
CA GLY A 409 -45.79 -29.79 7.41
C GLY A 409 -46.14 -30.86 6.35
N GLN A 410 -45.50 -32.00 6.44
CA GLN A 410 -45.94 -33.18 5.75
C GLN A 410 -47.32 -33.57 6.29
N THR A 411 -48.35 -33.26 5.53
CA THR A 411 -49.69 -33.76 5.77
C THR A 411 -49.65 -35.28 5.52
N VAL A 412 -49.58 -36.03 6.59
CA VAL A 412 -49.80 -37.49 6.53
C VAL A 412 -51.25 -37.71 6.12
N MET A 413 -51.46 -38.13 4.87
CA MET A 413 -52.75 -38.63 4.42
C MET A 413 -52.95 -40.00 5.06
N GLU A 414 -53.71 -40.08 6.13
CA GLU A 414 -54.25 -41.33 6.60
C GLU A 414 -55.21 -41.88 5.57
N GLY A 415 -54.77 -42.95 4.89
CA GLY A 415 -55.64 -43.79 4.09
C GLY A 415 -56.57 -44.58 5.02
N LYS A 416 -57.88 -44.38 4.85
CA LYS A 416 -58.91 -45.26 5.43
C LYS A 416 -59.05 -46.54 4.57
N PRO A 417 -59.44 -47.69 5.23
CA PRO A 417 -59.47 -49.03 4.63
C PRO A 417 -60.53 -49.22 3.57
#